data_0d5bd5a56b1a5ca6fe7b0f6051648d7c
#
_entry.id   0d5bd5a56b1a5ca6fe7b0f6051648d7c
#
_cell.length_a   1.000
_cell.length_b   1.000
_cell.length_c   1.000
_cell.angle_alpha   90.00
_cell.angle_beta   90.00
_cell.angle_gamma   90.00
#
_symmetry.space_group_name_H-M   'P 1'
#
loop_
_entity.id
_entity.type
_entity.pdbx_description
1 polymer ?
#
loop_
_entity_poly.entity_id
_entity_poly.type
_entity_poly.pdbx_seq_one_letter_code
_entity_poly.pdbx_strand_id
1 'polypeptide(L)'
;MKILDARLAALLLAAMLTAAAAPAFPERPKNRAEALSALASPDAATRAEAIVWIANLGAMADAPLLHERLRDESAFVRSFAERGLWLLWGRSGDAAIDELMARGSEEMQERRLAEAIATFSEIVKRKPDFAEGWNRRATAYYLAGEYRKSLADCDEVLKRNPAHFGALSGVGQIYTQLQQYEKALDWFQRALDANPNMLGVEINLKQVEELIKQRRKAI
;
A
#
# COMPACT_ATOMS: atom_id res chain seq x y z
N MET A 1 -20.28 -29.80 -68.01
CA MET A 1 -19.19 -29.33 -67.13
C MET A 1 -19.58 -27.94 -66.70
N LYS A 2 -20.10 -27.82 -65.47
CA LYS A 2 -20.72 -26.58 -64.95
C LYS A 2 -19.67 -25.66 -64.40
N ILE A 3 -19.61 -24.45 -64.95
CA ILE A 3 -18.81 -23.35 -64.42
C ILE A 3 -19.40 -22.91 -63.11
N LEU A 4 -18.71 -23.17 -62.01
CA LEU A 4 -19.13 -22.78 -60.68
C LEU A 4 -18.84 -21.30 -60.46
N ASP A 5 -19.89 -20.60 -60.09
CA ASP A 5 -19.98 -19.13 -60.06
C ASP A 5 -18.93 -18.49 -59.12
N ALA A 6 -18.05 -17.69 -59.71
CA ALA A 6 -17.01 -16.90 -58.99
C ALA A 6 -17.61 -15.86 -58.03
N ARG A 7 -18.93 -15.71 -57.99
CA ARG A 7 -19.63 -14.76 -57.07
C ARG A 7 -19.89 -15.32 -55.69
N LEU A 8 -19.83 -16.65 -55.48
CA LEU A 8 -19.98 -17.24 -54.15
C LEU A 8 -18.68 -17.24 -53.33
N ALA A 9 -17.53 -17.19 -54.00
CA ALA A 9 -16.24 -17.14 -53.32
C ALA A 9 -15.92 -15.73 -52.71
N ALA A 10 -16.52 -14.68 -53.31
CA ALA A 10 -16.31 -13.31 -52.83
C ALA A 10 -17.11 -12.94 -51.59
N LEU A 11 -18.21 -13.68 -51.30
CA LEU A 11 -19.06 -13.43 -50.12
C LEU A 11 -18.58 -14.11 -48.85
N LEU A 12 -17.69 -15.11 -48.94
CA LEU A 12 -17.12 -15.79 -47.77
C LEU A 12 -15.78 -15.18 -47.29
N LEU A 13 -15.19 -14.27 -48.03
CA LEU A 13 -13.95 -13.58 -47.61
C LEU A 13 -14.20 -12.24 -46.94
N ALA A 14 -15.42 -11.71 -46.95
CA ALA A 14 -15.78 -10.45 -46.34
C ALA A 14 -16.26 -10.57 -44.88
N ALA A 15 -16.36 -11.78 -44.34
CA ALA A 15 -16.89 -12.03 -42.98
C ALA A 15 -15.84 -12.36 -41.93
N MET A 16 -14.56 -12.27 -42.22
CA MET A 16 -13.47 -12.60 -41.30
C MET A 16 -12.45 -11.49 -41.09
N LEU A 17 -12.82 -10.23 -41.20
CA LEU A 17 -11.99 -9.12 -40.73
C LEU A 17 -12.79 -8.23 -39.75
N THR A 18 -13.40 -8.84 -38.75
CA THR A 18 -13.52 -8.16 -37.47
C THR A 18 -12.13 -8.29 -36.83
N ALA A 19 -11.22 -7.39 -37.17
CA ALA A 19 -10.03 -7.19 -36.38
C ALA A 19 -10.54 -6.93 -34.96
N ALA A 20 -10.38 -7.91 -34.06
CA ALA A 20 -10.51 -7.66 -32.65
C ALA A 20 -9.49 -6.54 -32.39
N ALA A 21 -9.99 -5.31 -32.22
CA ALA A 21 -9.15 -4.21 -31.80
C ALA A 21 -8.41 -4.71 -30.58
N ALA A 22 -7.08 -4.73 -30.64
CA ALA A 22 -6.30 -5.00 -29.44
C ALA A 22 -6.87 -4.10 -28.35
N PRO A 23 -7.07 -4.59 -27.11
CA PRO A 23 -7.62 -3.77 -26.06
C PRO A 23 -6.77 -2.50 -25.99
N ALA A 24 -7.37 -1.36 -26.33
CA ALA A 24 -6.70 -0.08 -26.20
C ALA A 24 -6.32 0.06 -24.74
N PHE A 25 -5.06 0.40 -24.47
CA PHE A 25 -4.68 0.74 -23.09
C PHE A 25 -5.65 1.81 -22.59
N PRO A 26 -6.16 1.68 -21.35
CA PRO A 26 -7.11 2.65 -20.83
C PRO A 26 -6.48 4.04 -20.87
N GLU A 27 -7.25 5.04 -21.32
CA GLU A 27 -6.78 6.42 -21.28
C GLU A 27 -6.53 6.86 -19.85
N ARG A 28 -5.38 7.48 -19.62
CA ARG A 28 -5.05 8.03 -18.30
C ARG A 28 -5.95 9.20 -17.97
N PRO A 29 -6.50 9.26 -16.74
CA PRO A 29 -7.26 10.41 -16.30
C PRO A 29 -6.44 11.71 -16.41
N LYS A 30 -7.05 12.78 -16.92
CA LYS A 30 -6.39 14.07 -17.11
C LYS A 30 -6.58 15.02 -15.92
N ASN A 31 -7.58 14.72 -15.10
CA ASN A 31 -7.93 15.52 -13.93
C ASN A 31 -8.60 14.65 -12.85
N ARG A 32 -8.82 15.23 -11.67
CA ARG A 32 -9.41 14.53 -10.53
C ARG A 32 -10.83 13.99 -10.81
N ALA A 33 -11.66 14.71 -11.54
CA ALA A 33 -13.02 14.28 -11.84
C ALA A 33 -13.01 13.01 -12.73
N GLU A 34 -12.16 12.99 -13.74
CA GLU A 34 -11.95 11.80 -14.58
C GLU A 34 -11.38 10.61 -13.77
N ALA A 35 -10.41 10.85 -12.87
CA ALA A 35 -9.88 9.81 -12.01
C ALA A 35 -10.96 9.22 -11.07
N LEU A 36 -11.79 10.06 -10.46
CA LEU A 36 -12.91 9.59 -9.64
C LEU A 36 -13.92 8.77 -10.43
N SER A 37 -14.27 9.21 -11.64
CA SER A 37 -15.15 8.46 -12.55
C SER A 37 -14.53 7.10 -12.93
N ALA A 38 -13.24 7.08 -13.26
CA ALA A 38 -12.51 5.89 -13.66
C ALA A 38 -12.37 4.84 -12.53
N LEU A 39 -12.39 5.25 -11.26
CA LEU A 39 -12.44 4.31 -10.12
C LEU A 39 -13.72 3.44 -10.09
N ALA A 40 -14.81 3.89 -10.72
CA ALA A 40 -16.06 3.13 -10.81
C ALA A 40 -16.17 2.30 -12.11
N SER A 41 -15.16 2.27 -12.95
CA SER A 41 -15.15 1.53 -14.20
C SER A 41 -15.30 0.01 -13.95
N PRO A 42 -16.05 -0.72 -14.80
CA PRO A 42 -16.05 -2.18 -14.77
C PRO A 42 -14.70 -2.77 -15.17
N ASP A 43 -13.88 -2.05 -15.94
CA ASP A 43 -12.57 -2.48 -16.37
C ASP A 43 -11.50 -2.25 -15.28
N ALA A 44 -10.84 -3.34 -14.87
CA ALA A 44 -9.83 -3.31 -13.81
C ALA A 44 -8.59 -2.46 -14.16
N ALA A 45 -8.20 -2.42 -15.44
CA ALA A 45 -7.05 -1.62 -15.88
C ALA A 45 -7.36 -0.13 -15.77
N THR A 46 -8.58 0.28 -16.13
CA THR A 46 -9.07 1.65 -15.97
C THR A 46 -9.10 2.07 -14.50
N ARG A 47 -9.56 1.18 -13.59
CA ARG A 47 -9.51 1.46 -12.14
C ARG A 47 -8.08 1.61 -11.64
N ALA A 48 -7.16 0.77 -12.13
CA ALA A 48 -5.74 0.86 -11.75
C ALA A 48 -5.09 2.18 -12.23
N GLU A 49 -5.36 2.63 -13.45
CA GLU A 49 -4.87 3.94 -13.94
C GLU A 49 -5.43 5.11 -13.11
N ALA A 50 -6.67 5.04 -12.66
CA ALA A 50 -7.25 6.01 -11.73
C ALA A 50 -6.51 6.04 -10.38
N ILE A 51 -6.17 4.88 -9.83
CA ILE A 51 -5.37 4.75 -8.61
C ILE A 51 -3.99 5.38 -8.81
N VAL A 52 -3.32 5.10 -9.94
CA VAL A 52 -2.02 5.69 -10.27
C VAL A 52 -2.10 7.22 -10.33
N TRP A 53 -3.16 7.75 -10.95
CA TRP A 53 -3.38 9.20 -10.99
C TRP A 53 -3.54 9.79 -9.58
N ILE A 54 -4.40 9.20 -8.75
CA ILE A 54 -4.64 9.66 -7.37
C ILE A 54 -3.37 9.56 -6.53
N ALA A 55 -2.64 8.47 -6.64
CA ALA A 55 -1.40 8.26 -5.91
C ALA A 55 -0.35 9.34 -6.22
N ASN A 56 -0.26 9.79 -7.48
CA ASN A 56 0.75 10.77 -7.89
C ASN A 56 0.29 12.23 -7.79
N LEU A 57 -0.98 12.50 -8.06
CA LEU A 57 -1.49 13.87 -8.24
C LEU A 57 -2.64 14.23 -7.29
N GLY A 58 -3.25 13.25 -6.63
CA GLY A 58 -4.29 13.45 -5.63
C GLY A 58 -3.79 14.07 -4.33
N ALA A 59 -4.69 14.42 -3.44
CA ALA A 59 -4.40 14.92 -2.10
C ALA A 59 -4.48 13.79 -1.06
N MET A 60 -3.94 14.01 0.15
CA MET A 60 -4.08 13.07 1.27
C MET A 60 -5.56 12.76 1.60
N ALA A 61 -6.47 13.72 1.36
CA ALA A 61 -7.92 13.54 1.50
C ALA A 61 -8.50 12.48 0.53
N ASP A 62 -7.76 12.08 -0.51
CA ASP A 62 -8.18 11.02 -1.44
C ASP A 62 -7.77 9.61 -0.95
N ALA A 63 -6.99 9.49 0.13
CA ALA A 63 -6.57 8.20 0.68
C ALA A 63 -7.73 7.22 0.96
N PRO A 64 -8.89 7.64 1.48
CA PRO A 64 -10.04 6.74 1.67
C PRO A 64 -10.49 6.03 0.39
N LEU A 65 -10.40 6.68 -0.77
CA LEU A 65 -10.75 6.09 -2.06
C LEU A 65 -9.82 4.91 -2.41
N LEU A 66 -8.53 5.05 -2.12
CA LEU A 66 -7.56 3.96 -2.31
C LEU A 66 -7.75 2.85 -1.29
N HIS A 67 -8.12 3.18 -0.04
CA HIS A 67 -8.47 2.18 0.97
C HIS A 67 -9.64 1.30 0.55
N GLU A 68 -10.69 1.86 -0.04
CA GLU A 68 -11.80 1.08 -0.59
C GLU A 68 -11.31 0.09 -1.66
N ARG A 69 -10.37 0.49 -2.50
CA ARG A 69 -9.80 -0.38 -3.56
C ARG A 69 -8.89 -1.49 -3.02
N LEU A 70 -8.48 -1.48 -1.75
CA LEU A 70 -7.83 -2.63 -1.12
C LEU A 70 -8.74 -3.87 -1.05
N ARG A 71 -10.05 -3.70 -1.24
CA ARG A 71 -11.07 -4.75 -1.28
C ARG A 71 -11.68 -4.93 -2.68
N ASP A 72 -11.05 -4.39 -3.71
CA ASP A 72 -11.47 -4.56 -5.09
C ASP A 72 -11.51 -6.06 -5.46
N GLU A 73 -12.45 -6.46 -6.31
CA GLU A 73 -12.55 -7.83 -6.81
C GLU A 73 -11.27 -8.29 -7.52
N SER A 74 -10.62 -7.37 -8.25
CA SER A 74 -9.37 -7.63 -8.96
C SER A 74 -8.15 -7.53 -8.04
N ALA A 75 -7.39 -8.63 -7.91
CA ALA A 75 -6.11 -8.63 -7.20
C ALA A 75 -5.10 -7.62 -7.79
N PHE A 76 -5.18 -7.40 -9.10
CA PHE A 76 -4.39 -6.38 -9.79
C PHE A 76 -4.69 -4.98 -9.23
N VAL A 77 -5.98 -4.59 -9.14
CA VAL A 77 -6.40 -3.31 -8.59
C VAL A 77 -6.00 -3.18 -7.12
N ARG A 78 -6.19 -4.24 -6.31
CA ARG A 78 -5.78 -4.25 -4.90
C ARG A 78 -4.29 -3.96 -4.72
N SER A 79 -3.44 -4.54 -5.59
CA SER A 79 -1.99 -4.30 -5.53
C SER A 79 -1.60 -2.86 -5.89
N PHE A 80 -2.33 -2.23 -6.81
CA PHE A 80 -2.15 -0.81 -7.14
C PHE A 80 -2.64 0.09 -6.00
N ALA A 81 -3.75 -0.25 -5.36
CA ALA A 81 -4.28 0.49 -4.22
C ALA A 81 -3.30 0.52 -3.04
N GLU A 82 -2.72 -0.62 -2.70
CA GLU A 82 -1.72 -0.71 -1.64
C GLU A 82 -0.49 0.15 -1.96
N ARG A 83 0.10 -0.02 -3.15
CA ARG A 83 1.25 0.80 -3.58
C ARG A 83 0.89 2.28 -3.67
N GLY A 84 -0.31 2.58 -4.15
CA GLY A 84 -0.82 3.94 -4.25
C GLY A 84 -0.93 4.63 -2.88
N LEU A 85 -1.38 3.91 -1.85
CA LEU A 85 -1.42 4.43 -0.48
C LEU A 85 -0.03 4.73 0.07
N TRP A 86 0.93 3.81 -0.12
CA TRP A 86 2.32 4.06 0.29
C TRP A 86 2.92 5.29 -0.41
N LEU A 87 2.66 5.45 -1.72
CA LEU A 87 3.13 6.60 -2.47
C LEU A 87 2.48 7.90 -2.00
N LEU A 88 1.16 7.88 -1.78
CA LEU A 88 0.41 9.04 -1.31
C LEU A 88 0.85 9.47 0.10
N TRP A 89 1.00 8.52 1.02
CA TRP A 89 1.47 8.78 2.38
C TRP A 89 2.92 9.28 2.43
N GLY A 90 3.77 8.79 1.51
CA GLY A 90 5.17 9.17 1.43
C GLY A 90 5.44 10.58 0.89
N ARG A 91 4.43 11.25 0.31
CA ARG A 91 4.58 12.59 -0.21
C ARG A 91 4.49 13.63 0.90
N SER A 92 5.60 14.27 1.21
CA SER A 92 5.62 15.33 2.21
C SER A 92 5.06 16.65 1.66
N GLY A 93 5.16 16.89 0.36
CA GLY A 93 4.87 18.18 -0.28
C GLY A 93 5.95 19.24 -0.02
N ASP A 94 7.12 18.84 0.48
CA ASP A 94 8.26 19.70 0.78
C ASP A 94 9.55 18.99 0.32
N ALA A 95 10.22 19.54 -0.68
CA ALA A 95 11.41 18.94 -1.27
C ALA A 95 12.55 18.71 -0.24
N ALA A 96 12.70 19.59 0.74
CA ALA A 96 13.73 19.43 1.76
C ALA A 96 13.39 18.27 2.72
N ILE A 97 12.12 18.03 3.00
CA ILE A 97 11.67 16.87 3.76
C ILE A 97 11.85 15.59 2.93
N ASP A 98 11.54 15.62 1.62
CA ASP A 98 11.71 14.46 0.73
C ASP A 98 13.21 14.07 0.62
N GLU A 99 14.14 15.03 0.57
CA GLU A 99 15.59 14.78 0.64
C GLU A 99 16.00 14.12 1.97
N LEU A 100 15.46 14.59 3.10
CA LEU A 100 15.70 13.98 4.40
C LEU A 100 15.14 12.55 4.45
N MET A 101 13.95 12.31 3.88
CA MET A 101 13.34 10.98 3.79
C MET A 101 14.22 10.01 3.00
N ALA A 102 14.76 10.46 1.86
CA ALA A 102 15.67 9.66 1.05
C ALA A 102 16.96 9.32 1.82
N ARG A 103 17.61 10.33 2.44
CA ARG A 103 18.82 10.16 3.25
C ARG A 103 18.61 9.19 4.41
N GLY A 104 17.57 9.39 5.22
CA GLY A 104 17.29 8.51 6.35
C GLY A 104 16.96 7.07 5.91
N SER A 105 16.35 6.89 4.74
CA SER A 105 16.10 5.58 4.18
C SER A 105 17.39 4.87 3.74
N GLU A 106 18.35 5.60 3.15
CA GLU A 106 19.68 5.09 2.81
C GLU A 106 20.45 4.70 4.08
N GLU A 107 20.46 5.57 5.10
CA GLU A 107 21.08 5.31 6.40
C GLU A 107 20.52 4.04 7.06
N MET A 108 19.21 3.79 6.97
CA MET A 108 18.59 2.54 7.44
C MET A 108 19.06 1.32 6.65
N GLN A 109 19.14 1.41 5.30
CA GLN A 109 19.60 0.31 4.45
C GLN A 109 21.05 -0.07 4.76
N GLU A 110 21.88 0.91 5.05
CA GLU A 110 23.29 0.73 5.45
C GLU A 110 23.45 0.34 6.92
N ARG A 111 22.37 0.10 7.66
CA ARG A 111 22.37 -0.21 9.09
C ARG A 111 22.95 0.88 9.98
N ARG A 112 23.06 2.11 9.50
CA ARG A 112 23.44 3.30 10.27
C ARG A 112 22.22 3.85 11.02
N LEU A 113 21.73 3.05 11.98
CA LEU A 113 20.45 3.29 12.63
C LEU A 113 20.42 4.56 13.49
N ALA A 114 21.56 4.94 14.10
CA ALA A 114 21.64 6.15 14.90
C ALA A 114 21.49 7.41 14.02
N GLU A 115 22.13 7.42 12.86
CA GLU A 115 22.03 8.50 11.88
C GLU A 115 20.61 8.57 11.31
N ALA A 116 20.02 7.44 10.92
CA ALA A 116 18.64 7.38 10.43
C ALA A 116 17.64 7.95 11.46
N ILE A 117 17.78 7.58 12.73
CA ILE A 117 16.95 8.13 13.83
C ILE A 117 17.13 9.66 13.93
N ALA A 118 18.36 10.17 13.82
CA ALA A 118 18.62 11.60 13.85
C ALA A 118 17.98 12.33 12.66
N THR A 119 18.15 11.78 11.45
CA THR A 119 17.57 12.32 10.21
C THR A 119 16.03 12.34 10.26
N PHE A 120 15.39 11.24 10.67
CA PHE A 120 13.94 11.22 10.83
C PHE A 120 13.45 12.08 11.99
N SER A 121 14.24 12.28 13.04
CA SER A 121 13.90 13.22 14.11
C SER A 121 13.88 14.66 13.63
N GLU A 122 14.75 15.03 12.69
CA GLU A 122 14.71 16.32 12.03
C GLU A 122 13.43 16.50 11.22
N ILE A 123 12.98 15.47 10.48
CA ILE A 123 11.71 15.49 9.75
C ILE A 123 10.54 15.73 10.70
N VAL A 124 10.44 14.93 11.76
CA VAL A 124 9.38 15.03 12.77
C VAL A 124 9.34 16.42 13.42
N LYS A 125 10.50 17.03 13.66
CA LYS A 125 10.60 18.39 14.20
C LYS A 125 10.14 19.45 13.20
N ARG A 126 10.52 19.33 11.91
CA ARG A 126 10.20 20.31 10.88
C ARG A 126 8.75 20.20 10.41
N LYS A 127 8.23 18.96 10.31
CA LYS A 127 6.90 18.65 9.77
C LYS A 127 6.18 17.65 10.67
N PRO A 128 5.73 18.06 11.86
CA PRO A 128 5.15 17.17 12.84
C PRO A 128 3.81 16.56 12.42
N ASP A 129 3.12 17.12 11.43
CA ASP A 129 1.89 16.61 10.83
C ASP A 129 2.11 15.50 9.78
N PHE A 130 3.35 15.31 9.33
CA PHE A 130 3.71 14.30 8.35
C PHE A 130 3.85 12.93 8.99
N ALA A 131 2.79 12.11 8.92
CA ALA A 131 2.71 10.79 9.56
C ALA A 131 3.85 9.84 9.15
N GLU A 132 4.28 9.86 7.88
CA GLU A 132 5.32 8.95 7.40
C GLU A 132 6.69 9.27 8.00
N GLY A 133 6.97 10.51 8.38
CA GLY A 133 8.19 10.86 9.12
C GLY A 133 8.27 10.13 10.47
N TRP A 134 7.15 10.09 11.21
CA TRP A 134 7.05 9.31 12.45
C TRP A 134 7.15 7.80 12.18
N ASN A 135 6.50 7.31 11.12
CA ASN A 135 6.54 5.90 10.75
C ASN A 135 7.96 5.42 10.42
N ARG A 136 8.74 6.22 9.70
CA ARG A 136 10.14 5.89 9.40
C ARG A 136 11.01 5.89 10.64
N ARG A 137 10.82 6.86 11.53
CA ARG A 137 11.54 6.87 12.80
C ARG A 137 11.16 5.70 13.70
N ALA A 138 9.87 5.35 13.75
CA ALA A 138 9.40 4.16 14.45
C ALA A 138 10.09 2.89 13.94
N THR A 139 10.21 2.76 12.62
CA THR A 139 10.91 1.63 12.00
C THR A 139 12.40 1.61 12.38
N ALA A 140 13.07 2.76 12.35
CA ALA A 140 14.47 2.85 12.77
C ALA A 140 14.67 2.50 14.26
N TYR A 141 13.78 2.96 15.15
CA TYR A 141 13.77 2.56 16.56
C TYR A 141 13.52 1.05 16.75
N TYR A 142 12.59 0.47 15.98
CA TYR A 142 12.34 -0.97 16.02
C TYR A 142 13.59 -1.76 15.67
N LEU A 143 14.27 -1.39 14.58
CA LEU A 143 15.50 -2.04 14.12
C LEU A 143 16.66 -1.86 15.13
N ALA A 144 16.68 -0.76 15.88
CA ALA A 144 17.63 -0.52 16.96
C ALA A 144 17.26 -1.23 18.28
N GLY A 145 16.14 -1.94 18.36
CA GLY A 145 15.64 -2.58 19.58
C GLY A 145 15.01 -1.63 20.59
N GLU A 146 14.83 -0.34 20.21
CA GLU A 146 14.25 0.69 21.07
C GLU A 146 12.72 0.66 21.06
N TYR A 147 12.13 -0.49 21.38
CA TYR A 147 10.71 -0.80 21.20
C TYR A 147 9.75 0.21 21.85
N ARG A 148 10.09 0.77 23.04
CA ARG A 148 9.23 1.78 23.68
C ARG A 148 9.13 3.06 22.87
N LYS A 149 10.25 3.53 22.28
CA LYS A 149 10.27 4.71 21.43
C LYS A 149 9.53 4.44 20.11
N SER A 150 9.73 3.25 19.55
CA SER A 150 9.01 2.82 18.34
C SER A 150 7.49 2.82 18.56
N LEU A 151 6.99 2.28 19.69
CA LEU A 151 5.56 2.32 20.04
C LEU A 151 5.03 3.76 20.14
N ALA A 152 5.77 4.65 20.80
CA ALA A 152 5.37 6.05 20.93
C ALA A 152 5.24 6.74 19.56
N ASP A 153 6.15 6.47 18.65
CA ASP A 153 6.08 7.00 17.29
C ASP A 153 4.94 6.37 16.48
N CYS A 154 4.69 5.06 16.62
CA CYS A 154 3.52 4.42 16.01
C CYS A 154 2.21 5.05 16.48
N ASP A 155 2.09 5.40 17.77
CA ASP A 155 0.93 6.11 18.31
C ASP A 155 0.75 7.48 17.62
N GLU A 156 1.85 8.21 17.37
CA GLU A 156 1.80 9.48 16.64
C GLU A 156 1.39 9.30 15.17
N VAL A 157 1.82 8.20 14.52
CA VAL A 157 1.34 7.83 13.18
C VAL A 157 -0.17 7.62 13.19
N LEU A 158 -0.66 6.78 14.11
CA LEU A 158 -2.06 6.38 14.16
C LEU A 158 -3.01 7.52 14.58
N LYS A 159 -2.53 8.51 15.34
CA LYS A 159 -3.27 9.76 15.60
C LYS A 159 -3.52 10.55 14.31
N ARG A 160 -2.56 10.56 13.37
CA ARG A 160 -2.62 11.30 12.10
C ARG A 160 -3.29 10.50 10.99
N ASN A 161 -3.06 9.20 10.98
CA ASN A 161 -3.59 8.27 9.99
C ASN A 161 -4.01 6.96 10.69
N PRO A 162 -5.23 6.86 11.23
CA PRO A 162 -5.72 5.67 11.95
C PRO A 162 -5.73 4.39 11.10
N ALA A 163 -5.76 4.52 9.78
CA ALA A 163 -5.77 3.40 8.84
C ALA A 163 -4.37 3.05 8.29
N HIS A 164 -3.30 3.55 8.91
CA HIS A 164 -1.94 3.29 8.47
C HIS A 164 -1.53 1.85 8.79
N PHE A 165 -1.85 0.92 7.91
CA PHE A 165 -1.65 -0.52 8.11
C PHE A 165 -0.18 -0.92 8.38
N GLY A 166 0.80 -0.15 7.89
CA GLY A 166 2.21 -0.33 8.22
C GLY A 166 2.50 -0.09 9.71
N ALA A 167 1.98 1.00 10.28
CA ALA A 167 2.13 1.28 11.70
C ALA A 167 1.37 0.25 12.57
N LEU A 168 0.13 -0.11 12.18
CA LEU A 168 -0.64 -1.15 12.87
C LEU A 168 0.12 -2.47 12.93
N SER A 169 0.68 -2.94 11.80
CA SER A 169 1.48 -4.17 11.77
C SER A 169 2.79 -4.03 12.55
N GLY A 170 3.43 -2.85 12.50
CA GLY A 170 4.64 -2.55 13.26
C GLY A 170 4.43 -2.69 14.77
N VAL A 171 3.30 -2.19 15.31
CA VAL A 171 2.95 -2.37 16.72
C VAL A 171 2.77 -3.85 17.06
N GLY A 172 2.12 -4.63 16.18
CA GLY A 172 2.00 -6.09 16.33
C GLY A 172 3.37 -6.78 16.41
N GLN A 173 4.30 -6.40 15.54
CA GLN A 173 5.67 -6.92 15.56
C GLN A 173 6.39 -6.56 16.86
N ILE A 174 6.27 -5.32 17.34
CA ILE A 174 6.89 -4.89 18.59
C ILE A 174 6.35 -5.72 19.78
N TYR A 175 5.04 -5.90 19.86
CA TYR A 175 4.46 -6.71 20.93
C TYR A 175 4.86 -8.19 20.84
N THR A 176 5.11 -8.70 19.65
CA THR A 176 5.70 -10.05 19.46
C THR A 176 7.10 -10.12 20.06
N GLN A 177 7.98 -9.14 19.78
CA GLN A 177 9.32 -9.06 20.37
C GLN A 177 9.29 -8.93 21.91
N LEU A 178 8.30 -8.22 22.43
CA LEU A 178 8.08 -8.07 23.88
C LEU A 178 7.37 -9.28 24.51
N GLN A 179 7.10 -10.35 23.73
CA GLN A 179 6.38 -11.57 24.14
C GLN A 179 4.96 -11.29 24.72
N GLN A 180 4.37 -10.17 24.34
CA GLN A 180 2.98 -9.81 24.67
C GLN A 180 2.05 -10.26 23.56
N TYR A 181 1.94 -11.58 23.40
CA TYR A 181 1.35 -12.22 22.22
C TYR A 181 -0.12 -11.89 22.00
N GLU A 182 -0.91 -11.80 23.07
CA GLU A 182 -2.32 -11.43 22.97
C GLU A 182 -2.51 -10.01 22.39
N LYS A 183 -1.65 -9.07 22.80
CA LYS A 183 -1.65 -7.72 22.20
C LYS A 183 -1.17 -7.74 20.76
N ALA A 184 -0.13 -8.53 20.45
CA ALA A 184 0.36 -8.65 19.08
C ALA A 184 -0.74 -9.14 18.14
N LEU A 185 -1.53 -10.13 18.57
CA LEU A 185 -2.65 -10.68 17.82
C LEU A 185 -3.71 -9.61 17.49
N ASP A 186 -4.13 -8.82 18.49
CA ASP A 186 -5.09 -7.72 18.30
C ASP A 186 -4.58 -6.70 17.25
N TRP A 187 -3.31 -6.30 17.36
CA TRP A 187 -2.75 -5.33 16.43
C TRP A 187 -2.55 -5.88 15.01
N PHE A 188 -2.18 -7.15 14.84
CA PHE A 188 -2.14 -7.78 13.52
C PHE A 188 -3.53 -7.90 12.91
N GLN A 189 -4.57 -8.21 13.70
CA GLN A 189 -5.94 -8.22 13.22
C GLN A 189 -6.37 -6.84 12.72
N ARG A 190 -6.11 -5.78 13.49
CA ARG A 190 -6.38 -4.39 13.07
C ARG A 190 -5.63 -4.01 11.79
N ALA A 191 -4.40 -4.49 11.60
CA ALA A 191 -3.65 -4.27 10.37
C ALA A 191 -4.33 -4.95 9.17
N LEU A 192 -4.82 -6.19 9.33
CA LEU A 192 -5.56 -6.93 8.30
C LEU A 192 -6.94 -6.33 8.04
N ASP A 193 -7.60 -5.77 9.06
CA ASP A 193 -8.85 -5.03 8.90
C ASP A 193 -8.64 -3.77 8.05
N ALA A 194 -7.49 -3.09 8.21
CA ALA A 194 -7.13 -1.93 7.39
C ALA A 194 -6.69 -2.35 5.98
N ASN A 195 -5.86 -3.38 5.84
CA ASN A 195 -5.42 -3.92 4.55
C ASN A 195 -5.43 -5.46 4.56
N PRO A 196 -6.46 -6.12 3.99
CA PRO A 196 -6.59 -7.58 3.98
C PRO A 196 -5.56 -8.29 3.06
N ASN A 197 -4.74 -7.55 2.31
CA ASN A 197 -3.81 -8.13 1.35
C ASN A 197 -2.40 -8.35 1.94
N MET A 198 -2.20 -8.12 3.23
CA MET A 198 -0.90 -8.19 3.90
C MET A 198 -0.55 -9.65 4.28
N LEU A 199 -0.18 -10.48 3.29
CA LEU A 199 0.18 -11.89 3.52
C LEU A 199 1.22 -12.08 4.64
N GLY A 200 2.24 -11.21 4.72
CA GLY A 200 3.24 -11.26 5.79
C GLY A 200 2.65 -11.06 7.19
N VAL A 201 1.62 -10.21 7.32
CA VAL A 201 0.91 -9.99 8.59
C VAL A 201 0.05 -11.19 8.93
N GLU A 202 -0.63 -11.80 7.96
CA GLU A 202 -1.39 -13.04 8.15
C GLU A 202 -0.49 -14.17 8.68
N ILE A 203 0.71 -14.32 8.11
CA ILE A 203 1.70 -15.30 8.57
C ILE A 203 2.12 -15.00 10.02
N ASN A 204 2.44 -13.75 10.34
CA ASN A 204 2.83 -13.35 11.69
C ASN A 204 1.71 -13.60 12.70
N LEU A 205 0.47 -13.31 12.33
CA LEU A 205 -0.70 -13.59 13.16
C LEU A 205 -0.80 -15.07 13.51
N LYS A 206 -0.73 -15.96 12.51
CA LYS A 206 -0.73 -17.43 12.72
C LYS A 206 0.43 -17.90 13.61
N GLN A 207 1.61 -17.33 13.44
CA GLN A 207 2.76 -17.63 14.28
C GLN A 207 2.51 -17.25 15.75
N VAL A 208 1.95 -16.08 15.97
CA VAL A 208 1.60 -15.61 17.33
C VAL A 208 0.53 -16.50 17.97
N GLU A 209 -0.49 -16.92 17.23
CA GLU A 209 -1.49 -17.89 17.70
C GLU A 209 -0.86 -19.19 18.18
N GLU A 210 0.10 -19.72 17.42
CA GLU A 210 0.82 -20.95 17.82
C GLU A 210 1.69 -20.73 19.06
N LEU A 211 2.34 -19.57 19.20
CA LEU A 211 3.09 -19.22 20.41
C LEU A 211 2.19 -19.17 21.66
N ILE A 212 1.00 -18.59 21.53
CA ILE A 212 0.00 -18.57 22.62
C ILE A 212 -0.42 -20.01 23.01
N LYS A 213 -0.71 -20.87 22.02
CA LYS A 213 -1.09 -22.26 22.26
C LYS A 213 0.03 -23.03 22.96
N GLN A 214 1.28 -22.86 22.53
CA GLN A 214 2.45 -23.51 23.14
C GLN A 214 2.63 -23.05 24.58
N ARG A 215 2.53 -21.75 24.86
CA ARG A 215 2.65 -21.20 26.21
C ARG A 215 1.58 -21.76 27.17
N ARG A 216 0.33 -21.89 26.69
CA ARG A 216 -0.78 -22.47 27.49
C ARG A 216 -0.60 -23.94 27.80
N LYS A 217 0.13 -24.71 26.96
CA LYS A 217 0.42 -26.12 27.21
C LYS A 217 1.60 -26.34 28.15
N ALA A 218 2.43 -25.32 28.36
CA ALA A 218 3.61 -25.38 29.22
C ALA A 218 3.34 -24.98 30.68
N ILE A 219 2.11 -24.54 30.98
CA ILE A 219 1.59 -24.21 32.33
C ILE A 219 0.72 -25.37 32.85
#